data_ea558ca09f118f45f0d149247215f7fd
#
_entry.id   ea558ca09f118f45f0d149247215f7fd
#
_cell.length_a   1.000
_cell.length_b   1.000
_cell.length_c   1.000
_cell.angle_alpha   90.00
_cell.angle_beta   90.00
_cell.angle_gamma   90.00
#
_symmetry.space_group_name_H-M   'P 1'
#
loop_
_entity.id
_entity.type
_entity.pdbx_description
1 polymer ?
#
loop_
_entity_poly.entity_id
_entity_poly.type
_entity_poly.pdbx_seq_one_letter_code
_entity_poly.pdbx_strand_id
1 'polypeptide(L)'
;MKGNRYQFNMSAEKDPITGVEVVRITDNKALYDRPYFTTPQFSADGKYTIFVSDFTHTSIVLNPDAPAIGKIGFGELFLLDIEKGEALQVTQGEAIKMGHGAHAMLSKDGKKAYYYSNEYLKCVDLTTLESEELMKIPFLYNFHSLTATDDGRYIGFTVVEEVPLITSQFTDPFSGSAPGSRERFFKQPSSLVIRYDMEKKTGGVVTGGHDRITHTSFKPDDGDYMVFCHDGPWELVQRMWTVKVSTTEVSPLVLQQKHLERVGHEFTTAKGRIGAQYSYRYRADMEYFMNADILVDFDGKNEERFYYPYLRPSHINVNFDETYAVGDRAMLSADMKDSNKYISLIEYDRNYHKANTNLLCCHGTSGKKYAHSHPVFMPDGKHIMFSSDKDGSLNIYMVEADLNKTVRSI
;
A
#
# COMPACT_ATOMS: atom_id res chain seq x y z
N MET A 1 -25.93 -3.13 -9.26
CA MET A 1 -25.64 -3.67 -10.59
C MET A 1 -24.63 -2.77 -11.26
N LYS A 2 -23.79 -3.30 -12.12
CA LYS A 2 -22.84 -2.56 -12.96
C LYS A 2 -23.53 -1.35 -13.61
N GLY A 3 -22.92 -0.19 -13.52
CA GLY A 3 -23.49 1.10 -13.96
C GLY A 3 -24.37 1.82 -12.92
N ASN A 4 -24.75 1.17 -11.82
CA ASN A 4 -25.49 1.85 -10.75
C ASN A 4 -24.60 2.86 -10.02
N ARG A 5 -25.21 3.97 -9.61
CA ARG A 5 -24.60 4.98 -8.77
C ARG A 5 -25.19 4.92 -7.37
N TYR A 6 -24.33 5.12 -6.40
CA TYR A 6 -24.65 5.08 -4.97
C TYR A 6 -24.17 6.36 -4.32
N GLN A 7 -25.07 7.07 -3.67
CA GLN A 7 -24.75 8.28 -2.93
C GLN A 7 -24.43 7.92 -1.49
N PHE A 8 -23.23 8.27 -1.03
CA PHE A 8 -22.85 8.16 0.38
C PHE A 8 -23.24 9.43 1.16
N ASN A 9 -23.67 9.22 2.38
CA ASN A 9 -23.87 10.31 3.35
C ASN A 9 -22.54 10.60 4.03
N MET A 10 -21.78 11.52 3.47
CA MET A 10 -20.52 11.98 4.05
C MET A 10 -20.80 12.61 5.42
N SER A 11 -19.90 12.40 6.36
CA SER A 11 -19.97 13.00 7.69
C SER A 11 -18.63 13.56 8.11
N ALA A 12 -18.64 14.71 8.75
CA ALA A 12 -17.45 15.35 9.28
C ALA A 12 -17.48 15.38 10.80
N GLU A 13 -16.34 15.14 11.43
CA GLU A 13 -16.14 15.26 12.86
C GLU A 13 -14.83 15.99 13.15
N LYS A 14 -14.73 16.66 14.29
CA LYS A 14 -13.48 17.27 14.73
C LYS A 14 -12.67 16.27 15.54
N ASP A 15 -11.40 16.12 15.20
CA ASP A 15 -10.47 15.36 16.01
C ASP A 15 -10.38 15.95 17.43
N PRO A 16 -10.49 15.13 18.49
CA PRO A 16 -10.58 15.64 19.86
C PRO A 16 -9.25 16.26 20.38
N ILE A 17 -8.11 15.96 19.75
CA ILE A 17 -6.80 16.46 20.18
C ILE A 17 -6.42 17.70 19.38
N THR A 18 -6.52 17.65 18.06
CA THR A 18 -6.03 18.69 17.16
C THR A 18 -7.13 19.66 16.73
N GLY A 19 -8.40 19.23 16.81
CA GLY A 19 -9.54 19.98 16.30
C GLY A 19 -9.65 20.01 14.78
N VAL A 20 -8.77 19.30 14.05
CA VAL A 20 -8.85 19.19 12.59
C VAL A 20 -10.14 18.47 12.19
N GLU A 21 -10.75 18.89 11.11
CA GLU A 21 -11.93 18.22 10.58
C GLU A 21 -11.53 16.95 9.80
N VAL A 22 -12.10 15.83 10.20
CA VAL A 22 -11.96 14.52 9.56
C VAL A 22 -13.26 14.16 8.89
N VAL A 23 -13.22 13.95 7.57
CA VAL A 23 -14.41 13.63 6.77
C VAL A 23 -14.43 12.13 6.49
N ARG A 24 -15.48 11.43 6.94
CA ARG A 24 -15.80 10.07 6.47
C ARG A 24 -16.57 10.18 5.16
N ILE A 25 -16.07 9.57 4.11
CA ILE A 25 -16.68 9.62 2.76
C ILE A 25 -17.72 8.52 2.58
N THR A 26 -17.47 7.32 3.08
CA THR A 26 -18.38 6.16 2.95
C THR A 26 -19.33 6.03 4.16
N ASP A 27 -20.33 5.15 4.09
CA ASP A 27 -21.52 5.21 4.95
C ASP A 27 -21.63 4.09 6.01
N ASN A 28 -20.56 3.34 6.26
CA ASN A 28 -20.50 2.28 7.27
C ASN A 28 -21.46 1.08 7.05
N LYS A 29 -21.94 0.84 5.82
CA LYS A 29 -22.87 -0.26 5.52
C LYS A 29 -22.18 -1.52 4.99
N ALA A 30 -20.93 -1.40 4.57
CA ALA A 30 -20.13 -2.47 3.99
C ALA A 30 -18.64 -2.30 4.31
N LEU A 31 -17.80 -3.18 3.82
CA LEU A 31 -16.35 -2.98 3.77
C LEU A 31 -15.99 -2.21 2.50
N TYR A 32 -15.22 -1.13 2.64
CA TYR A 32 -14.75 -0.30 1.54
C TYR A 32 -13.22 -0.32 1.54
N ASP A 33 -12.63 -1.29 0.82
CA ASP A 33 -11.20 -1.51 0.81
C ASP A 33 -10.54 -0.79 -0.38
N ARG A 34 -9.69 0.18 -0.07
CA ARG A 34 -8.91 0.90 -1.08
C ARG A 34 -7.71 0.04 -1.53
N PRO A 35 -7.11 0.34 -2.69
CA PRO A 35 -5.80 -0.21 -3.04
C PRO A 35 -4.78 0.02 -1.93
N TYR A 36 -3.76 -0.84 -1.88
CA TYR A 36 -2.64 -0.67 -0.98
C TYR A 36 -1.95 0.68 -1.20
N PHE A 37 -1.36 1.29 -0.18
CA PHE A 37 -0.85 2.67 -0.23
C PHE A 37 0.24 2.92 -1.29
N THR A 38 0.87 1.86 -1.80
CA THR A 38 1.88 1.93 -2.88
C THR A 38 1.28 1.79 -4.28
N THR A 39 0.01 1.41 -4.37
CA THR A 39 -0.69 1.16 -5.65
C THR A 39 -1.34 2.45 -6.15
N PRO A 40 -1.21 2.82 -7.44
CA PRO A 40 -1.92 3.95 -8.02
C PRO A 40 -3.44 3.85 -7.79
N GLN A 41 -4.03 4.85 -7.15
CA GLN A 41 -5.43 4.80 -6.73
C GLN A 41 -6.21 6.08 -7.00
N PHE A 42 -5.56 7.15 -7.47
CA PHE A 42 -6.20 8.43 -7.78
C PHE A 42 -6.08 8.78 -9.25
N SER A 43 -7.08 9.47 -9.79
CA SER A 43 -6.93 10.23 -11.02
C SER A 43 -5.99 11.43 -10.81
N ALA A 44 -5.29 11.89 -11.86
CA ALA A 44 -4.30 12.96 -11.76
C ALA A 44 -4.87 14.27 -11.22
N ASP A 45 -6.14 14.55 -11.49
CA ASP A 45 -6.87 15.72 -10.99
C ASP A 45 -7.34 15.57 -9.52
N GLY A 46 -7.11 14.42 -8.90
CA GLY A 46 -7.53 14.11 -7.54
C GLY A 46 -9.04 13.93 -7.34
N LYS A 47 -9.82 13.95 -8.42
CA LYS A 47 -11.27 13.88 -8.35
C LYS A 47 -11.80 12.49 -8.04
N TYR A 48 -11.14 11.48 -8.58
CA TYR A 48 -11.58 10.09 -8.48
C TYR A 48 -10.59 9.22 -7.73
N THR A 49 -11.14 8.27 -6.98
CA THR A 49 -10.42 7.11 -6.46
C THR A 49 -11.24 5.84 -6.68
N ILE A 50 -10.63 4.68 -6.43
CA ILE A 50 -11.32 3.39 -6.52
C ILE A 50 -11.30 2.67 -5.18
N PHE A 51 -12.25 1.80 -4.98
CA PHE A 51 -12.29 0.83 -3.89
C PHE A 51 -12.98 -0.44 -4.33
N VAL A 52 -12.74 -1.51 -3.60
CA VAL A 52 -13.47 -2.77 -3.73
C VAL A 52 -14.38 -2.93 -2.52
N SER A 53 -15.60 -3.41 -2.74
CA SER A 53 -16.58 -3.53 -1.67
C SER A 53 -17.48 -4.76 -1.88
N ASP A 54 -17.91 -5.35 -0.77
CA ASP A 54 -18.94 -6.38 -0.70
C ASP A 54 -20.37 -5.81 -0.62
N PHE A 55 -20.53 -4.53 -0.87
CA PHE A 55 -21.78 -3.76 -0.78
C PHE A 55 -22.96 -4.39 -1.51
N THR A 56 -22.70 -5.19 -2.54
CA THR A 56 -23.72 -5.87 -3.33
C THR A 56 -24.00 -7.32 -2.91
N HIS A 57 -23.49 -7.75 -1.75
CA HIS A 57 -23.71 -9.09 -1.17
C HIS A 57 -23.25 -10.27 -2.05
N THR A 58 -22.31 -10.05 -2.95
CA THR A 58 -21.68 -11.11 -3.74
C THR A 58 -20.40 -11.66 -3.09
N SER A 59 -20.08 -11.19 -1.90
CA SER A 59 -18.86 -11.57 -1.20
C SER A 59 -18.84 -13.06 -0.85
N ILE A 60 -17.90 -13.79 -1.42
CA ILE A 60 -17.56 -15.13 -0.98
C ILE A 60 -16.61 -14.99 0.21
N VAL A 61 -17.12 -15.19 1.42
CA VAL A 61 -16.27 -15.33 2.61
C VAL A 61 -15.60 -16.69 2.53
N LEU A 62 -14.36 -16.74 2.09
CA LEU A 62 -13.57 -17.97 2.14
C LEU A 62 -13.23 -18.28 3.60
N ASN A 63 -13.83 -19.37 4.08
CA ASN A 63 -13.58 -19.96 5.39
C ASN A 63 -13.87 -19.04 6.60
N PRO A 64 -15.11 -19.03 7.12
CA PRO A 64 -15.48 -18.26 8.31
C PRO A 64 -14.72 -18.67 9.57
N ASP A 65 -14.17 -19.88 9.62
CA ASP A 65 -13.43 -20.47 10.76
C ASP A 65 -11.90 -20.31 10.62
N ALA A 66 -11.42 -19.70 9.54
CA ALA A 66 -9.99 -19.44 9.39
C ALA A 66 -9.47 -18.59 10.56
N PRO A 67 -8.26 -18.93 11.08
CA PRO A 67 -7.62 -18.08 12.07
C PRO A 67 -7.55 -16.67 11.54
N ALA A 68 -7.47 -15.75 12.49
CA ALA A 68 -7.61 -14.31 12.28
C ALA A 68 -6.89 -13.72 11.04
N ILE A 69 -5.90 -14.32 10.45
CA ILE A 69 -5.16 -13.91 9.24
C ILE A 69 -5.89 -14.26 7.91
N GLY A 70 -6.93 -15.07 7.92
CA GLY A 70 -7.50 -15.68 6.72
C GLY A 70 -8.88 -15.20 6.26
N LYS A 71 -9.46 -14.18 6.88
CA LYS A 71 -10.73 -13.62 6.39
C LYS A 71 -10.47 -12.58 5.31
N ILE A 72 -10.07 -13.04 4.15
CA ILE A 72 -10.01 -12.24 2.93
C ILE A 72 -11.38 -12.30 2.29
N GLY A 73 -12.00 -11.14 2.08
CA GLY A 73 -13.23 -11.00 1.32
C GLY A 73 -12.96 -10.82 -0.17
N PHE A 74 -14.00 -10.94 -0.96
CA PHE A 74 -14.02 -10.57 -2.36
C PHE A 74 -15.18 -9.61 -2.59
N GLY A 75 -15.04 -8.72 -3.57
CA GLY A 75 -16.07 -7.74 -3.87
C GLY A 75 -15.99 -7.26 -5.31
N GLU A 76 -16.82 -6.26 -5.58
CA GLU A 76 -16.89 -5.56 -6.84
C GLU A 76 -16.10 -4.26 -6.79
N LEU A 77 -15.64 -3.79 -7.94
CA LEU A 77 -14.93 -2.52 -8.09
C LEU A 77 -15.90 -1.36 -8.22
N PHE A 78 -15.57 -0.27 -7.54
CA PHE A 78 -16.31 1.00 -7.58
C PHE A 78 -15.34 2.14 -7.90
N LEU A 79 -15.83 3.11 -8.67
CA LEU A 79 -15.19 4.42 -8.89
C LEU A 79 -15.90 5.46 -8.02
N LEU A 80 -15.17 6.13 -7.14
CA LEU A 80 -15.66 7.15 -6.22
C LEU A 80 -15.34 8.55 -6.73
N ASP A 81 -16.35 9.40 -6.95
CA ASP A 81 -16.21 10.85 -7.03
C ASP A 81 -16.06 11.35 -5.58
N ILE A 82 -14.85 11.77 -5.22
CA ILE A 82 -14.47 12.07 -3.83
C ILE A 82 -15.26 13.26 -3.28
N GLU A 83 -15.39 14.33 -4.08
CA GLU A 83 -16.06 15.55 -3.69
C GLU A 83 -17.57 15.33 -3.48
N LYS A 84 -18.18 14.56 -4.38
CA LYS A 84 -19.62 14.29 -4.30
C LYS A 84 -19.99 13.17 -3.33
N GLY A 85 -19.05 12.32 -2.94
CA GLY A 85 -19.37 11.09 -2.21
C GLY A 85 -20.25 10.13 -3.03
N GLU A 86 -20.13 10.15 -4.36
CA GLU A 86 -20.90 9.30 -5.27
C GLU A 86 -20.02 8.17 -5.82
N ALA A 87 -20.44 6.92 -5.69
CA ALA A 87 -19.74 5.76 -6.20
C ALA A 87 -20.49 5.13 -7.39
N LEU A 88 -19.77 4.91 -8.49
CA LEU A 88 -20.24 4.15 -9.65
C LEU A 88 -19.76 2.70 -9.51
N GLN A 89 -20.68 1.72 -9.55
CA GLN A 89 -20.31 0.31 -9.62
C GLN A 89 -19.75 -0.03 -11.00
N VAL A 90 -18.47 -0.40 -11.04
CA VAL A 90 -17.73 -0.63 -12.29
C VAL A 90 -17.82 -2.07 -12.76
N THR A 91 -17.82 -3.03 -11.84
CA THR A 91 -17.86 -4.47 -12.16
C THR A 91 -19.10 -5.15 -11.60
N GLN A 92 -19.39 -6.35 -12.11
CA GLN A 92 -20.44 -7.23 -11.60
C GLN A 92 -20.10 -8.69 -11.89
N GLY A 93 -20.16 -9.53 -10.86
CA GLY A 93 -19.80 -10.94 -10.94
C GLY A 93 -18.30 -11.20 -10.88
N GLU A 94 -17.52 -10.19 -10.47
CA GLU A 94 -16.09 -10.33 -10.25
C GLU A 94 -15.79 -10.73 -8.79
N ALA A 95 -14.66 -11.38 -8.59
CA ALA A 95 -14.16 -11.76 -7.28
C ALA A 95 -12.81 -11.05 -7.01
N ILE A 96 -12.87 -9.73 -6.82
CA ILE A 96 -11.68 -8.93 -6.59
C ILE A 96 -11.33 -9.00 -5.10
N LYS A 97 -10.11 -9.40 -4.80
CA LYS A 97 -9.64 -9.62 -3.43
C LYS A 97 -9.62 -8.31 -2.63
N MET A 98 -10.17 -8.38 -1.41
CA MET A 98 -10.13 -7.35 -0.38
C MET A 98 -9.32 -7.84 0.85
N GLY A 99 -8.94 -6.90 1.67
CA GLY A 99 -8.21 -7.11 2.92
C GLY A 99 -6.73 -6.81 2.76
N HIS A 100 -6.25 -5.84 3.51
CA HIS A 100 -4.89 -5.32 3.45
C HIS A 100 -4.52 -4.61 2.13
N GLY A 101 -5.53 -4.05 1.45
CA GLY A 101 -5.44 -3.39 0.15
C GLY A 101 -6.07 -4.19 -0.99
N ALA A 102 -7.00 -3.58 -1.68
CA ALA A 102 -7.69 -4.18 -2.81
C ALA A 102 -6.76 -4.45 -3.99
N HIS A 103 -6.95 -5.60 -4.65
CA HIS A 103 -6.18 -5.96 -5.85
C HIS A 103 -6.73 -5.23 -7.10
N ALA A 104 -6.73 -3.92 -7.04
CA ALA A 104 -7.18 -3.03 -8.12
C ALA A 104 -6.31 -1.77 -8.17
N MET A 105 -6.30 -1.10 -9.32
CA MET A 105 -5.54 0.11 -9.60
C MET A 105 -6.31 1.02 -10.54
N LEU A 106 -6.25 2.33 -10.32
CA LEU A 106 -6.78 3.35 -11.24
C LEU A 106 -5.67 3.88 -12.15
N SER A 107 -5.96 4.02 -13.45
CA SER A 107 -5.04 4.71 -14.36
C SER A 107 -4.94 6.19 -13.98
N LYS A 108 -3.78 6.79 -14.18
CA LYS A 108 -3.51 8.19 -13.82
C LYS A 108 -4.45 9.18 -14.54
N ASP A 109 -4.87 8.87 -15.76
CA ASP A 109 -5.84 9.67 -16.52
C ASP A 109 -7.30 9.47 -16.08
N GLY A 110 -7.55 8.56 -15.12
CA GLY A 110 -8.89 8.27 -14.60
C GLY A 110 -9.84 7.57 -15.56
N LYS A 111 -9.34 7.05 -16.70
CA LYS A 111 -10.20 6.45 -17.74
C LYS A 111 -10.30 4.95 -17.66
N LYS A 112 -9.35 4.29 -17.02
CA LYS A 112 -9.28 2.84 -16.91
C LYS A 112 -9.04 2.42 -15.48
N ALA A 113 -9.54 1.25 -15.11
CA ALA A 113 -9.11 0.56 -13.90
C ALA A 113 -8.62 -0.84 -14.25
N TYR A 114 -7.64 -1.29 -13.49
CA TYR A 114 -7.06 -2.62 -13.64
C TYR A 114 -7.30 -3.40 -12.35
N TYR A 115 -7.59 -4.68 -12.48
CA TYR A 115 -7.87 -5.52 -11.33
C TYR A 115 -7.56 -6.99 -11.63
N TYR A 116 -7.33 -7.76 -10.57
CA TYR A 116 -7.19 -9.21 -10.66
C TYR A 116 -8.45 -9.89 -10.15
N SER A 117 -9.03 -10.73 -10.99
CA SER A 117 -10.21 -11.53 -10.67
C SER A 117 -10.28 -12.77 -11.53
N ASN A 118 -10.73 -13.89 -10.95
CA ASN A 118 -10.98 -15.15 -11.66
C ASN A 118 -9.79 -15.63 -12.51
N GLU A 119 -8.58 -15.61 -11.94
CA GLU A 119 -7.31 -15.98 -12.59
C GLU A 119 -6.83 -15.03 -13.70
N TYR A 120 -7.47 -13.87 -13.91
CA TYR A 120 -7.05 -12.93 -14.94
C TYR A 120 -6.72 -11.56 -14.37
N LEU A 121 -5.64 -10.98 -14.89
CA LEU A 121 -5.48 -9.54 -14.90
C LEU A 121 -6.46 -8.99 -15.94
N LYS A 122 -7.29 -8.05 -15.54
CA LYS A 122 -8.33 -7.42 -16.37
C LYS A 122 -8.17 -5.91 -16.37
N CYS A 123 -8.68 -5.31 -17.44
CA CYS A 123 -8.84 -3.87 -17.59
C CYS A 123 -10.30 -3.55 -17.84
N VAL A 124 -10.81 -2.48 -17.24
CA VAL A 124 -12.14 -1.93 -17.52
C VAL A 124 -12.03 -0.49 -17.96
N ASP A 125 -12.70 -0.13 -19.05
CA ASP A 125 -12.90 1.27 -19.46
C ASP A 125 -14.01 1.88 -18.59
N LEU A 126 -13.69 2.97 -17.91
CA LEU A 126 -14.58 3.60 -16.92
C LEU A 126 -15.69 4.45 -17.57
N THR A 127 -15.62 4.69 -18.89
CA THR A 127 -16.67 5.38 -19.64
C THR A 127 -17.73 4.40 -20.16
N THR A 128 -17.28 3.31 -20.78
CA THR A 128 -18.18 2.29 -21.36
C THR A 128 -18.53 1.18 -20.40
N LEU A 129 -17.73 1.00 -19.36
CA LEU A 129 -17.73 -0.10 -18.40
C LEU A 129 -17.42 -1.47 -19.03
N GLU A 130 -16.94 -1.52 -20.26
CA GLU A 130 -16.51 -2.77 -20.90
C GLU A 130 -15.20 -3.25 -20.30
N SER A 131 -15.11 -4.55 -20.01
CA SER A 131 -13.94 -5.20 -19.44
C SER A 131 -13.24 -6.08 -20.46
N GLU A 132 -11.90 -6.05 -20.45
CA GLU A 132 -11.03 -6.86 -21.29
C GLU A 132 -10.13 -7.73 -20.39
N GLU A 133 -9.99 -9.01 -20.72
CA GLU A 133 -9.02 -9.90 -20.08
C GLU A 133 -7.66 -9.69 -20.75
N LEU A 134 -6.67 -9.27 -19.95
CA LEU A 134 -5.34 -8.95 -20.44
C LEU A 134 -4.40 -10.16 -20.40
N MET A 135 -4.36 -10.85 -19.25
CA MET A 135 -3.43 -11.95 -19.06
C MET A 135 -3.97 -12.96 -18.05
N LYS A 136 -3.88 -14.24 -18.40
CA LYS A 136 -4.19 -15.33 -17.46
C LYS A 136 -3.00 -15.58 -16.53
N ILE A 137 -3.30 -15.70 -15.24
CA ILE A 137 -2.35 -16.08 -14.20
C ILE A 137 -2.64 -17.52 -13.79
N PRO A 138 -1.67 -18.43 -13.83
CA PRO A 138 -1.89 -19.81 -13.42
C PRO A 138 -2.37 -19.91 -11.97
N PHE A 139 -3.31 -20.79 -11.68
CA PHE A 139 -3.96 -20.93 -10.37
C PHE A 139 -3.01 -21.25 -9.20
N LEU A 140 -1.82 -21.76 -9.50
CA LEU A 140 -0.77 -22.01 -8.50
C LEU A 140 -0.11 -20.75 -7.96
N TYR A 141 -0.39 -19.59 -8.56
CA TYR A 141 0.23 -18.34 -8.19
C TYR A 141 -0.76 -17.36 -7.58
N ASN A 142 -0.36 -16.76 -6.47
CA ASN A 142 -1.05 -15.60 -5.90
C ASN A 142 -0.57 -14.33 -6.58
N PHE A 143 -1.52 -13.49 -6.94
CA PHE A 143 -1.29 -12.16 -7.49
C PHE A 143 -0.92 -11.17 -6.38
N HIS A 144 0.10 -10.35 -6.63
CA HIS A 144 0.52 -9.28 -5.73
C HIS A 144 0.91 -8.03 -6.50
N SER A 145 0.83 -6.87 -5.84
CA SER A 145 1.41 -5.59 -6.24
C SER A 145 1.06 -5.19 -7.68
N LEU A 146 0.13 -4.32 -7.83
CA LEU A 146 -0.28 -3.80 -9.13
C LEU A 146 0.26 -2.37 -9.28
N THR A 147 0.93 -2.08 -10.38
CA THR A 147 1.52 -0.79 -10.70
C THR A 147 1.40 -0.46 -12.19
N ALA A 148 1.54 0.80 -12.55
CA ALA A 148 1.60 1.23 -13.95
C ALA A 148 2.60 2.36 -14.11
N THR A 149 3.09 2.55 -15.34
CA THR A 149 3.74 3.80 -15.73
C THR A 149 2.72 4.94 -15.84
N ASP A 150 3.16 6.17 -15.68
CA ASP A 150 2.30 7.36 -15.67
C ASP A 150 1.51 7.55 -16.99
N ASP A 151 2.09 7.14 -18.11
CA ASP A 151 1.45 7.13 -19.43
C ASP A 151 0.44 5.97 -19.62
N GLY A 152 0.38 5.05 -18.66
CA GLY A 152 -0.48 3.86 -18.70
C GLY A 152 -0.06 2.82 -19.74
N ARG A 153 1.11 2.94 -20.34
CA ARG A 153 1.60 1.99 -21.36
C ARG A 153 1.95 0.63 -20.76
N TYR A 154 2.62 0.64 -19.62
CA TYR A 154 3.05 -0.60 -18.98
C TYR A 154 2.31 -0.83 -17.66
N ILE A 155 1.84 -2.06 -17.49
CA ILE A 155 1.27 -2.56 -16.23
C ILE A 155 2.27 -3.55 -15.64
N GLY A 156 2.62 -3.38 -14.37
CA GLY A 156 3.53 -4.24 -13.62
C GLY A 156 2.83 -4.94 -12.48
N PHE A 157 3.22 -6.18 -12.20
CA PHE A 157 2.73 -6.94 -11.06
C PHE A 157 3.68 -8.08 -10.72
N THR A 158 3.48 -8.69 -9.57
CA THR A 158 4.18 -9.91 -9.18
C THR A 158 3.21 -11.05 -8.98
N VAL A 159 3.70 -12.26 -9.25
CA VAL A 159 3.03 -13.50 -8.90
C VAL A 159 3.94 -14.36 -8.07
N VAL A 160 3.40 -14.95 -7.01
CA VAL A 160 4.13 -15.78 -6.05
C VAL A 160 3.45 -17.13 -5.92
N GLU A 161 4.21 -18.20 -6.07
CA GLU A 161 3.72 -19.57 -5.89
C GLU A 161 3.07 -19.73 -4.51
N GLU A 162 1.91 -20.34 -4.48
CA GLU A 162 1.23 -20.68 -3.24
C GLU A 162 1.85 -21.95 -2.64
N VAL A 163 2.53 -21.78 -1.52
CA VAL A 163 3.13 -22.90 -0.77
C VAL A 163 2.32 -23.19 0.49
N PRO A 164 1.91 -24.44 0.72
CA PRO A 164 1.18 -24.80 1.93
C PRO A 164 2.03 -24.56 3.17
N LEU A 165 1.47 -23.89 4.19
CA LEU A 165 2.14 -23.59 5.45
C LEU A 165 1.63 -24.51 6.55
N ILE A 166 2.54 -25.08 7.31
CA ILE A 166 2.27 -25.97 8.44
C ILE A 166 2.23 -25.15 9.74
N THR A 167 3.12 -24.17 9.87
CA THR A 167 3.31 -23.37 11.09
C THR A 167 2.69 -21.98 11.01
N SER A 168 1.74 -21.76 10.12
CA SER A 168 1.08 -20.44 9.93
C SER A 168 0.41 -19.88 11.20
N GLN A 169 0.21 -20.72 12.21
CA GLN A 169 -0.37 -20.34 13.51
C GLN A 169 0.68 -19.82 14.51
N PHE A 170 1.97 -20.03 14.25
CA PHE A 170 3.03 -19.59 15.15
C PHE A 170 3.55 -18.22 14.71
N THR A 171 3.55 -17.26 15.62
CA THR A 171 4.27 -16.00 15.45
C THR A 171 5.76 -16.25 15.55
N ASP A 172 6.55 -15.65 14.65
CA ASP A 172 8.00 -15.64 14.80
C ASP A 172 8.40 -14.61 15.87
N PRO A 173 8.84 -15.03 17.06
CA PRO A 173 9.14 -14.10 18.15
C PRO A 173 10.37 -13.23 17.87
N PHE A 174 11.18 -13.58 16.86
CA PHE A 174 12.45 -12.90 16.59
C PHE A 174 12.35 -11.87 15.46
N SER A 175 11.45 -12.02 14.51
CA SER A 175 11.43 -11.14 13.32
C SER A 175 10.34 -10.08 13.37
N GLY A 176 9.33 -10.21 14.22
CA GLY A 176 8.13 -9.37 14.16
C GLY A 176 7.40 -9.47 12.82
N SER A 177 7.73 -10.46 12.01
CA SER A 177 7.12 -10.75 10.72
C SER A 177 5.74 -11.40 10.89
N ALA A 178 4.93 -11.35 9.84
CA ALA A 178 3.64 -12.03 9.83
C ALA A 178 3.79 -13.53 10.09
N PRO A 179 2.82 -14.19 10.75
CA PRO A 179 2.83 -15.62 10.97
C PRO A 179 3.10 -16.41 9.68
N GLY A 180 3.94 -17.42 9.76
CA GLY A 180 4.36 -18.22 8.60
C GLY A 180 5.37 -17.55 7.67
N SER A 181 5.82 -16.32 7.96
CA SER A 181 6.80 -15.62 7.11
C SER A 181 8.13 -16.38 6.99
N ARG A 182 8.65 -16.86 8.12
CA ARG A 182 9.89 -17.63 8.17
C ARG A 182 9.74 -18.99 7.48
N GLU A 183 8.63 -19.69 7.69
CA GLU A 183 8.37 -20.95 6.99
C GLU A 183 8.31 -20.76 5.48
N ARG A 184 7.59 -19.71 5.03
CA ARG A 184 7.50 -19.37 3.60
C ARG A 184 8.86 -19.03 3.02
N PHE A 185 9.70 -18.30 3.75
CA PHE A 185 11.06 -17.97 3.35
C PHE A 185 11.90 -19.24 3.11
N PHE A 186 11.87 -20.21 4.02
CA PHE A 186 12.61 -21.46 3.86
C PHE A 186 12.02 -22.42 2.82
N LYS A 187 10.75 -22.25 2.44
CA LYS A 187 10.14 -23.02 1.35
C LYS A 187 10.48 -22.47 -0.03
N GLN A 188 11.08 -21.29 -0.10
CA GLN A 188 11.59 -20.68 -1.33
C GLN A 188 10.58 -20.73 -2.49
N PRO A 189 9.40 -20.09 -2.37
CA PRO A 189 8.39 -20.10 -3.41
C PRO A 189 8.92 -19.47 -4.69
N SER A 190 8.57 -20.04 -5.85
CA SER A 190 8.82 -19.38 -7.12
C SER A 190 8.05 -18.06 -7.22
N SER A 191 8.71 -17.01 -7.66
CA SER A 191 8.08 -15.71 -7.87
C SER A 191 8.55 -15.07 -9.16
N LEU A 192 7.65 -14.33 -9.81
CA LEU A 192 7.92 -13.65 -11.06
C LEU A 192 7.48 -12.19 -10.97
N VAL A 193 8.32 -11.28 -11.48
CA VAL A 193 7.96 -9.90 -11.79
C VAL A 193 7.56 -9.84 -13.26
N ILE A 194 6.38 -9.34 -13.53
CA ILE A 194 5.80 -9.33 -14.86
C ILE A 194 5.53 -7.90 -15.29
N ARG A 195 5.81 -7.60 -16.56
CA ARG A 195 5.42 -6.37 -17.25
C ARG A 195 4.49 -6.72 -18.40
N TYR A 196 3.35 -6.07 -18.48
CA TYR A 196 2.42 -6.15 -19.60
C TYR A 196 2.47 -4.85 -20.40
N ASP A 197 2.65 -4.93 -21.71
CA ASP A 197 2.63 -3.80 -22.66
C ASP A 197 1.23 -3.65 -23.23
N MET A 198 0.54 -2.57 -22.84
CA MET A 198 -0.86 -2.30 -23.22
C MET A 198 -1.00 -2.00 -24.73
N GLU A 199 0.04 -1.48 -25.36
CA GLU A 199 0.04 -1.19 -26.80
C GLU A 199 0.19 -2.47 -27.62
N LYS A 200 1.13 -3.33 -27.23
CA LYS A 200 1.41 -4.60 -27.90
C LYS A 200 0.48 -5.73 -27.47
N LYS A 201 -0.28 -5.53 -26.41
CA LYS A 201 -1.16 -6.54 -25.77
C LYS A 201 -0.41 -7.84 -25.44
N THR A 202 0.79 -7.70 -24.90
CA THR A 202 1.64 -8.83 -24.51
C THR A 202 2.27 -8.63 -23.14
N GLY A 203 2.31 -9.69 -22.33
CA GLY A 203 3.01 -9.72 -21.07
C GLY A 203 4.27 -10.58 -21.15
N GLY A 204 5.28 -10.22 -20.36
CA GLY A 204 6.53 -10.95 -20.25
C GLY A 204 7.11 -10.92 -18.85
N VAL A 205 7.85 -11.97 -18.50
CA VAL A 205 8.61 -12.02 -17.26
C VAL A 205 9.82 -11.09 -17.38
N VAL A 206 9.95 -10.17 -16.43
CA VAL A 206 11.08 -9.25 -16.32
C VAL A 206 12.23 -9.89 -15.53
N THR A 207 11.89 -10.47 -14.39
CA THR A 207 12.81 -11.21 -13.52
C THR A 207 12.01 -12.15 -12.63
N GLY A 208 12.69 -13.02 -11.92
CA GLY A 208 12.08 -13.94 -10.97
C GLY A 208 13.12 -14.68 -10.16
N GLY A 209 12.67 -15.49 -9.20
CA GLY A 209 13.55 -16.24 -8.32
C GLY A 209 12.78 -17.17 -7.40
N HIS A 210 13.51 -17.71 -6.43
CA HIS A 210 12.98 -18.59 -5.39
C HIS A 210 12.83 -17.87 -4.04
N ASP A 211 12.50 -16.58 -4.10
CA ASP A 211 12.15 -15.75 -2.97
C ASP A 211 10.70 -15.29 -3.12
N ARG A 212 10.05 -14.92 -2.03
CA ARG A 212 8.74 -14.26 -2.12
C ARG A 212 8.94 -12.83 -2.61
N ILE A 213 8.74 -12.59 -3.91
CA ILE A 213 8.87 -11.26 -4.54
C ILE A 213 7.53 -10.54 -4.50
N THR A 214 7.51 -9.36 -3.91
CA THR A 214 6.31 -8.50 -3.81
C THR A 214 6.68 -7.02 -3.96
N HIS A 215 5.72 -6.10 -3.74
CA HIS A 215 5.88 -4.65 -3.72
C HIS A 215 6.56 -4.10 -4.99
N THR A 216 6.22 -4.63 -6.16
CA THR A 216 6.78 -4.07 -7.39
C THR A 216 6.17 -2.72 -7.71
N SER A 217 7.00 -1.81 -8.21
CA SER A 217 6.57 -0.52 -8.75
C SER A 217 7.47 -0.08 -9.89
N PHE A 218 6.91 0.64 -10.86
CA PHE A 218 7.70 1.31 -11.90
C PHE A 218 8.33 2.59 -11.38
N LYS A 219 9.41 3.01 -12.00
CA LYS A 219 9.76 4.42 -12.06
C LYS A 219 8.65 5.13 -12.84
N PRO A 220 7.99 6.19 -12.31
CA PRO A 220 6.71 6.68 -12.82
C PRO A 220 6.69 7.05 -14.31
N ASP A 221 7.76 7.62 -14.81
CA ASP A 221 7.91 8.11 -16.20
C ASP A 221 8.79 7.20 -17.09
N ASP A 222 9.21 6.04 -16.55
CA ASP A 222 10.18 5.18 -17.21
C ASP A 222 9.85 3.69 -17.02
N GLY A 223 9.22 3.11 -18.03
CA GLY A 223 8.86 1.68 -18.04
C GLY A 223 10.05 0.71 -18.16
N ASP A 224 11.29 1.22 -18.24
CA ASP A 224 12.50 0.39 -18.27
C ASP A 224 13.08 0.10 -16.87
N TYR A 225 12.58 0.77 -15.83
CA TYR A 225 13.02 0.53 -14.45
C TYR A 225 11.87 0.12 -13.53
N MET A 226 12.09 -0.96 -12.79
CA MET A 226 11.18 -1.43 -11.75
C MET A 226 11.94 -1.67 -10.44
N VAL A 227 11.27 -1.39 -9.32
CA VAL A 227 11.69 -1.83 -7.99
C VAL A 227 10.83 -3.02 -7.58
N PHE A 228 11.40 -3.92 -6.78
CA PHE A 228 10.69 -5.02 -6.14
C PHE A 228 11.37 -5.39 -4.83
N CYS A 229 10.72 -6.21 -4.01
CA CYS A 229 11.31 -6.66 -2.77
C CYS A 229 11.32 -8.19 -2.63
N HIS A 230 12.31 -8.69 -1.91
CA HIS A 230 12.29 -10.03 -1.32
C HIS A 230 11.59 -9.93 0.05
N ASP A 231 10.35 -10.39 0.12
CA ASP A 231 9.52 -10.32 1.31
C ASP A 231 9.71 -11.57 2.17
N GLY A 232 10.49 -11.43 3.22
CA GLY A 232 10.85 -12.51 4.13
C GLY A 232 11.01 -12.02 5.56
N PRO A 233 11.63 -12.83 6.45
CA PRO A 233 12.08 -12.33 7.73
C PRO A 233 13.07 -11.20 7.49
N TRP A 234 12.73 -10.01 7.95
CA TRP A 234 13.35 -8.76 7.53
C TRP A 234 14.84 -8.69 7.81
N GLU A 235 15.30 -9.43 8.82
CA GLU A 235 16.70 -9.51 9.19
C GLU A 235 17.51 -10.54 8.38
N LEU A 236 16.85 -11.37 7.57
CA LEU A 236 17.48 -12.44 6.79
C LEU A 236 17.56 -12.17 5.30
N VAL A 237 16.82 -11.18 4.82
CA VAL A 237 16.73 -10.86 3.38
C VAL A 237 17.41 -9.55 3.05
N GLN A 238 18.13 -9.47 1.94
CA GLN A 238 18.38 -8.21 1.25
C GLN A 238 17.05 -7.81 0.60
N ARG A 239 16.39 -6.79 1.16
CA ARG A 239 14.98 -6.51 0.87
C ARG A 239 14.75 -5.89 -0.49
N MET A 240 15.40 -4.76 -0.77
CA MET A 240 15.08 -3.93 -1.92
C MET A 240 16.00 -4.24 -3.11
N TRP A 241 15.38 -4.33 -4.28
CA TRP A 241 16.04 -4.61 -5.54
C TRP A 241 15.46 -3.77 -6.66
N THR A 242 16.29 -3.40 -7.63
CA THR A 242 15.85 -2.81 -8.89
C THR A 242 16.18 -3.73 -10.05
N VAL A 243 15.40 -3.63 -11.10
CA VAL A 243 15.66 -4.30 -12.37
C VAL A 243 15.56 -3.30 -13.52
N LYS A 244 16.54 -3.32 -14.41
CA LYS A 244 16.47 -2.64 -15.71
C LYS A 244 15.89 -3.62 -16.72
N VAL A 245 14.68 -3.35 -17.20
CA VAL A 245 13.89 -4.31 -17.98
C VAL A 245 14.56 -4.64 -19.33
N SER A 246 15.14 -3.63 -20.01
CA SER A 246 15.79 -3.81 -21.32
C SER A 246 17.02 -4.71 -21.29
N THR A 247 17.73 -4.78 -20.16
CA THR A 247 18.95 -5.57 -20.00
C THR A 247 18.77 -6.76 -19.06
N THR A 248 17.63 -6.83 -18.34
CA THR A 248 17.37 -7.77 -17.26
C THR A 248 18.40 -7.73 -16.12
N GLU A 249 19.15 -6.64 -16.00
CA GLU A 249 20.12 -6.42 -14.94
C GLU A 249 19.39 -6.13 -13.63
N VAL A 250 19.67 -6.97 -12.63
CA VAL A 250 19.10 -6.85 -11.28
C VAL A 250 20.18 -6.38 -10.31
N SER A 251 19.88 -5.34 -9.53
CA SER A 251 20.81 -4.78 -8.55
C SER A 251 20.15 -4.59 -7.20
N PRO A 252 20.87 -4.87 -6.09
CA PRO A 252 20.34 -4.59 -4.76
C PRO A 252 20.31 -3.07 -4.52
N LEU A 253 19.25 -2.63 -3.84
CA LEU A 253 19.05 -1.25 -3.46
C LEU A 253 19.01 -1.13 -1.94
N VAL A 254 19.65 -0.09 -1.37
CA VAL A 254 19.78 0.06 0.10
C VAL A 254 20.36 -1.19 0.74
N LEU A 255 21.67 -1.37 0.63
CA LEU A 255 22.35 -2.56 1.13
C LEU A 255 22.21 -2.69 2.65
N GLN A 256 21.72 -3.86 3.08
CA GLN A 256 21.67 -4.26 4.49
C GLN A 256 22.99 -4.94 4.86
N GLN A 257 23.87 -4.20 5.52
CA GLN A 257 25.24 -4.65 5.81
C GLN A 257 25.44 -5.11 7.26
N LYS A 258 24.54 -4.72 8.15
CA LYS A 258 24.62 -5.07 9.56
C LYS A 258 23.59 -6.12 9.91
N HIS A 259 23.94 -6.99 10.84
CA HIS A 259 22.99 -7.91 11.42
C HIS A 259 21.83 -7.16 12.07
N LEU A 260 20.59 -7.63 11.86
CA LEU A 260 19.34 -7.02 12.37
C LEU A 260 19.00 -5.63 11.79
N GLU A 261 19.57 -5.27 10.66
CA GLU A 261 19.03 -4.21 9.83
C GLU A 261 17.71 -4.63 9.17
N ARG A 262 16.82 -3.67 9.07
CA ARG A 262 15.48 -3.89 8.53
C ARG A 262 15.14 -2.75 7.58
N VAL A 263 14.83 -3.10 6.34
CA VAL A 263 14.28 -2.19 5.33
C VAL A 263 12.92 -2.72 4.89
N GLY A 264 11.97 -1.87 4.60
CA GLY A 264 10.66 -2.32 4.15
C GLY A 264 9.67 -1.21 3.86
N HIS A 265 8.47 -1.62 3.45
CA HIS A 265 7.38 -0.72 3.05
C HIS A 265 7.81 0.28 1.96
N GLU A 266 8.55 -0.24 0.98
CA GLU A 266 9.04 0.52 -0.16
C GLU A 266 7.90 0.99 -1.06
N PHE A 267 8.02 2.21 -1.56
CA PHE A 267 7.08 2.86 -2.48
C PHE A 267 7.82 3.78 -3.44
N THR A 268 7.20 4.13 -4.53
CA THR A 268 7.76 5.11 -5.48
C THR A 268 7.16 6.49 -5.24
N THR A 269 8.01 7.52 -5.20
CA THR A 269 7.60 8.91 -5.04
C THR A 269 7.18 9.52 -6.37
N ALA A 270 6.46 10.63 -6.34
CA ALA A 270 6.06 11.37 -7.54
C ALA A 270 7.27 11.95 -8.31
N LYS A 271 8.42 12.15 -7.66
CA LYS A 271 9.68 12.56 -8.30
C LYS A 271 10.46 11.40 -8.93
N GLY A 272 9.92 10.19 -8.89
CA GLY A 272 10.60 9.02 -9.44
C GLY A 272 11.75 8.52 -8.59
N ARG A 273 11.71 8.75 -7.27
CA ARG A 273 12.60 8.13 -6.29
C ARG A 273 11.88 6.97 -5.60
N ILE A 274 12.61 6.23 -4.81
CA ILE A 274 12.06 5.15 -3.98
C ILE A 274 12.13 5.60 -2.52
N GLY A 275 10.99 5.55 -1.84
CA GLY A 275 10.90 5.70 -0.40
C GLY A 275 10.86 4.34 0.29
N ALA A 276 11.45 4.24 1.47
CA ALA A 276 11.41 3.03 2.30
C ALA A 276 11.59 3.38 3.78
N GLN A 277 11.28 2.44 4.62
CA GLN A 277 11.51 2.53 6.05
C GLN A 277 12.71 1.71 6.49
N TYR A 278 13.54 2.29 7.36
CA TYR A 278 14.72 1.67 7.93
C TYR A 278 14.58 1.54 9.44
N SER A 279 15.06 0.43 9.97
CA SER A 279 15.25 0.25 11.42
C SER A 279 16.48 -0.61 11.69
N TYR A 280 17.12 -0.38 12.83
CA TYR A 280 18.26 -1.14 13.27
C TYR A 280 18.22 -1.37 14.78
N ARG A 281 18.67 -2.56 15.21
CA ARG A 281 18.86 -2.93 16.60
C ARG A 281 20.14 -3.77 16.75
N TYR A 282 20.80 -3.67 17.89
CA TYR A 282 22.03 -4.44 18.14
C TYR A 282 21.76 -5.91 18.47
N ARG A 283 20.63 -6.20 19.12
CA ARG A 283 20.26 -7.53 19.58
C ARG A 283 18.79 -7.81 19.29
N ALA A 284 18.47 -9.07 19.08
CA ALA A 284 17.10 -9.48 18.75
C ALA A 284 16.06 -9.21 19.87
N ASP A 285 16.53 -9.17 21.12
CA ASP A 285 15.71 -8.90 22.31
C ASP A 285 15.56 -7.40 22.66
N MET A 286 16.16 -6.51 21.87
CA MET A 286 16.07 -5.06 22.07
C MET A 286 15.05 -4.45 21.11
N GLU A 287 14.45 -3.33 21.51
CA GLU A 287 13.72 -2.47 20.59
C GLU A 287 14.65 -1.84 19.56
N TYR A 288 14.08 -1.42 18.43
CA TYR A 288 14.84 -0.68 17.43
C TYR A 288 15.25 0.68 18.00
N PHE A 289 16.55 0.91 18.12
CA PHE A 289 17.07 2.18 18.64
C PHE A 289 17.34 3.20 17.53
N MET A 290 17.35 2.77 16.26
CA MET A 290 17.54 3.65 15.12
C MET A 290 16.42 3.38 14.11
N ASN A 291 15.62 4.39 13.85
CA ASN A 291 14.52 4.36 12.90
C ASN A 291 14.66 5.54 11.94
N ALA A 292 14.46 5.31 10.65
CA ALA A 292 14.51 6.38 9.65
C ALA A 292 13.55 6.08 8.48
N ASP A 293 13.18 7.13 7.76
CA ASP A 293 12.71 7.00 6.40
C ASP A 293 13.88 7.20 5.44
N ILE A 294 13.87 6.48 4.34
CA ILE A 294 14.86 6.56 3.27
C ILE A 294 14.20 7.09 2.03
N LEU A 295 14.89 7.99 1.33
CA LEU A 295 14.61 8.35 -0.06
C LEU A 295 15.88 8.08 -0.88
N VAL A 296 15.75 7.36 -1.99
CA VAL A 296 16.90 6.95 -2.82
C VAL A 296 16.50 6.90 -4.29
N ASP A 297 17.42 7.19 -5.20
CA ASP A 297 17.19 7.07 -6.63
C ASP A 297 17.16 5.59 -7.07
N PHE A 298 16.55 5.29 -8.22
CA PHE A 298 16.46 3.93 -8.76
C PHE A 298 17.83 3.27 -9.08
N ASP A 299 18.89 4.07 -9.20
CA ASP A 299 20.26 3.58 -9.37
C ASP A 299 21.05 3.47 -8.05
N GLY A 300 20.40 3.65 -6.91
CA GLY A 300 21.00 3.58 -5.59
C GLY A 300 21.78 4.81 -5.16
N LYS A 301 21.77 5.89 -5.96
CA LYS A 301 22.42 7.15 -5.61
C LYS A 301 21.50 8.10 -4.85
N ASN A 302 22.07 9.21 -4.36
CA ASN A 302 21.35 10.28 -3.69
C ASN A 302 20.48 9.79 -2.52
N GLU A 303 20.99 8.81 -1.77
CA GLU A 303 20.29 8.30 -0.60
C GLU A 303 20.23 9.37 0.49
N GLU A 304 19.02 9.68 0.97
CA GLU A 304 18.75 10.53 2.13
C GLU A 304 18.11 9.68 3.21
N ARG A 305 18.47 9.93 4.48
CA ARG A 305 17.82 9.29 5.65
C ARG A 305 17.32 10.36 6.60
N PHE A 306 16.06 10.20 7.05
CA PHE A 306 15.41 11.09 8.01
C PHE A 306 15.12 10.31 9.28
N TYR A 307 15.89 10.56 10.32
CA TYR A 307 15.85 9.80 11.56
C TYR A 307 14.75 10.27 12.50
N TYR A 308 14.03 9.30 13.05
CA TYR A 308 13.04 9.52 14.10
C TYR A 308 13.71 9.54 15.47
N PRO A 309 13.32 10.45 16.38
CA PRO A 309 13.81 10.45 17.75
C PRO A 309 13.34 9.24 18.55
N TYR A 310 12.17 8.70 18.18
CA TYR A 310 11.54 7.56 18.84
C TYR A 310 11.02 6.53 17.82
N LEU A 311 9.74 6.17 17.91
CA LEU A 311 9.12 5.18 17.04
C LEU A 311 8.72 5.81 15.69
N ARG A 312 9.00 5.10 14.62
CA ARG A 312 8.51 5.45 13.27
C ARG A 312 7.09 4.91 13.04
N PRO A 313 6.33 5.45 12.08
CA PRO A 313 5.12 4.84 11.54
C PRO A 313 5.36 3.45 10.96
N SER A 314 4.30 2.66 10.79
CA SER A 314 4.38 1.38 10.05
C SER A 314 4.32 1.59 8.54
N HIS A 315 3.50 2.53 8.09
CA HIS A 315 3.36 2.88 6.69
C HIS A 315 3.58 4.38 6.54
N ILE A 316 4.25 4.78 5.49
CA ILE A 316 4.48 6.18 5.12
C ILE A 316 4.19 6.41 3.64
N ASN A 317 3.80 7.62 3.31
CA ASN A 317 3.74 8.14 1.95
C ASN A 317 4.25 9.57 1.95
N VAL A 318 4.91 10.02 0.88
CA VAL A 318 5.46 11.38 0.81
C VAL A 318 4.63 12.25 -0.13
N ASN A 319 4.62 13.55 0.15
CA ASN A 319 4.00 14.53 -0.73
C ASN A 319 4.83 14.72 -2.02
N PHE A 320 4.27 15.45 -2.97
CA PHE A 320 4.90 15.66 -4.28
C PHE A 320 6.32 16.23 -4.19
N ASP A 321 6.56 17.18 -3.28
CA ASP A 321 7.88 17.84 -3.12
C ASP A 321 8.88 17.01 -2.32
N GLU A 322 8.45 15.92 -1.68
CA GLU A 322 9.24 15.14 -0.73
C GLU A 322 9.72 15.96 0.49
N THR A 323 8.95 16.96 0.86
CA THR A 323 9.21 17.80 2.05
C THR A 323 8.48 17.29 3.28
N TYR A 324 7.35 16.60 3.06
CA TYR A 324 6.51 16.02 4.09
C TYR A 324 6.24 14.55 3.80
N ALA A 325 6.08 13.78 4.87
CA ALA A 325 5.47 12.47 4.81
C ALA A 325 4.21 12.44 5.66
N VAL A 326 3.31 11.51 5.35
CA VAL A 326 2.21 11.10 6.20
C VAL A 326 2.49 9.70 6.72
N GLY A 327 2.16 9.44 7.99
CA GLY A 327 2.37 8.12 8.61
C GLY A 327 1.23 7.71 9.52
N ASP A 328 1.14 6.41 9.80
CA ASP A 328 0.09 5.79 10.62
C ASP A 328 0.48 5.61 12.09
N ARG A 329 1.31 6.51 12.61
CA ARG A 329 1.69 6.55 14.03
C ARG A 329 2.13 7.94 14.44
N ALA A 330 1.71 8.37 15.64
CA ALA A 330 2.24 9.55 16.32
C ALA A 330 2.30 9.31 17.83
N MET A 331 3.24 9.96 18.52
CA MET A 331 3.41 9.86 19.97
C MET A 331 3.44 11.23 20.60
N LEU A 332 2.56 11.48 21.57
CA LEU A 332 2.55 12.71 22.37
C LEU A 332 3.37 12.59 23.65
N SER A 333 3.60 11.37 24.14
CA SER A 333 4.43 11.07 25.31
C SER A 333 5.07 9.69 25.19
N ALA A 334 6.16 9.44 25.90
CA ALA A 334 6.89 8.18 25.85
C ALA A 334 6.08 6.98 26.40
N ASP A 335 5.07 7.23 27.24
CA ASP A 335 4.19 6.24 27.84
C ASP A 335 2.88 6.02 27.05
N MET A 336 2.72 6.68 25.91
CA MET A 336 1.52 6.59 25.07
C MET A 336 1.34 5.18 24.49
N LYS A 337 0.36 4.43 24.99
CA LYS A 337 0.11 3.04 24.59
C LYS A 337 -0.52 2.89 23.21
N ASP A 338 -1.30 3.87 22.76
CA ASP A 338 -2.11 3.83 21.55
C ASP A 338 -1.51 4.65 20.39
N SER A 339 -0.18 4.82 20.37
CA SER A 339 0.53 5.63 19.35
C SER A 339 0.23 5.22 17.91
N ASN A 340 -0.13 3.94 17.68
CA ASN A 340 -0.49 3.37 16.40
C ASN A 340 -1.95 3.62 15.96
N LYS A 341 -2.67 4.51 16.64
CA LYS A 341 -4.04 4.91 16.28
C LYS A 341 -4.13 6.30 15.66
N TYR A 342 -2.99 6.93 15.37
CA TYR A 342 -2.95 8.30 14.92
C TYR A 342 -2.27 8.45 13.56
N ILE A 343 -2.78 9.36 12.75
CA ILE A 343 -2.10 9.86 11.56
C ILE A 343 -1.13 10.94 11.98
N SER A 344 0.10 10.85 11.51
CA SER A 344 1.11 11.90 11.67
C SER A 344 1.39 12.60 10.36
N LEU A 345 1.62 13.91 10.42
CA LEU A 345 2.25 14.70 9.39
C LEU A 345 3.72 14.89 9.79
N ILE A 346 4.64 14.48 8.93
CA ILE A 346 6.07 14.38 9.21
C ILE A 346 6.80 15.37 8.32
N GLU A 347 7.53 16.29 8.92
CA GLU A 347 8.36 17.24 8.20
C GLU A 347 9.79 16.72 8.11
N TYR A 348 10.37 16.69 6.92
CA TYR A 348 11.74 16.25 6.67
C TYR A 348 12.72 17.45 6.77
N ASP A 349 13.49 17.46 7.86
CA ASP A 349 14.57 18.41 8.04
C ASP A 349 15.85 17.87 7.39
N ARG A 350 16.16 18.36 6.20
CA ARG A 350 17.34 17.96 5.42
C ARG A 350 18.67 18.45 6.03
N ASN A 351 18.65 19.54 6.79
CA ASN A 351 19.87 20.07 7.41
C ASN A 351 20.35 19.20 8.56
N TYR A 352 19.42 18.60 9.28
CA TYR A 352 19.71 17.77 10.46
C TYR A 352 19.39 16.29 10.25
N HIS A 353 18.94 15.91 9.04
CA HIS A 353 18.51 14.53 8.74
C HIS A 353 17.45 14.00 9.71
N LYS A 354 16.45 14.79 10.02
CA LYS A 354 15.41 14.45 11.00
C LYS A 354 14.03 14.35 10.38
N ALA A 355 13.26 13.39 10.91
CA ALA A 355 11.82 13.26 10.70
C ALA A 355 11.11 13.90 11.90
N ASN A 356 10.61 15.12 11.75
CA ASN A 356 9.86 15.83 12.77
C ASN A 356 8.38 15.41 12.69
N THR A 357 7.93 14.61 13.62
CA THR A 357 6.59 14.03 13.62
C THR A 357 5.60 14.95 14.34
N ASN A 358 4.45 15.19 13.73
CA ASN A 358 3.35 15.95 14.30
C ASN A 358 2.06 15.13 14.20
N LEU A 359 1.32 15.00 15.30
CA LEU A 359 0.02 14.33 15.31
C LEU A 359 -0.99 15.17 14.55
N LEU A 360 -1.63 14.60 13.53
CA LEU A 360 -2.65 15.27 12.73
C LEU A 360 -4.06 14.90 13.18
N CYS A 361 -4.38 13.61 13.26
CA CYS A 361 -5.69 13.15 13.73
C CYS A 361 -5.66 11.69 14.20
N CYS A 362 -6.72 11.28 14.88
CA CYS A 362 -6.96 9.89 15.27
C CYS A 362 -7.62 9.14 14.12
N HIS A 363 -6.96 8.11 13.58
CA HIS A 363 -7.61 7.19 12.66
C HIS A 363 -8.39 6.09 13.38
N GLY A 364 -8.00 5.72 14.62
CA GLY A 364 -8.73 4.81 15.49
C GLY A 364 -8.91 3.39 14.96
N THR A 365 -8.18 2.97 13.92
CA THR A 365 -8.31 1.61 13.37
C THR A 365 -8.03 0.57 14.45
N SER A 366 -8.78 -0.53 14.41
CA SER A 366 -8.60 -1.63 15.36
C SER A 366 -7.26 -2.37 15.19
N GLY A 367 -6.58 -2.18 14.08
CA GLY A 367 -5.37 -2.94 13.70
C GLY A 367 -5.66 -4.42 13.43
N LYS A 368 -6.93 -4.80 13.35
CA LYS A 368 -7.31 -6.17 12.98
C LYS A 368 -7.12 -6.35 11.49
N LYS A 369 -6.42 -7.39 11.12
CA LYS A 369 -6.25 -8.06 9.83
C LYS A 369 -6.44 -7.29 8.51
N TYR A 370 -7.56 -6.61 8.33
CA TYR A 370 -7.93 -5.87 7.13
C TYR A 370 -8.05 -4.36 7.39
N ALA A 371 -8.04 -3.97 8.65
CA ALA A 371 -8.20 -2.58 9.05
C ALA A 371 -6.83 -1.93 9.26
N HIS A 372 -6.15 -1.59 8.16
CA HIS A 372 -4.96 -0.77 8.17
C HIS A 372 -5.30 0.62 7.64
N SER A 373 -4.72 1.65 8.23
CA SER A 373 -5.04 3.03 7.86
C SER A 373 -4.48 3.41 6.49
N HIS A 374 -3.26 2.96 6.15
CA HIS A 374 -2.60 3.21 4.87
C HIS A 374 -2.78 4.65 4.38
N PRO A 375 -2.31 5.67 5.13
CA PRO A 375 -2.51 7.04 4.75
C PRO A 375 -1.69 7.39 3.51
N VAL A 376 -2.29 8.17 2.60
CA VAL A 376 -1.65 8.64 1.37
C VAL A 376 -2.01 10.08 1.10
N PHE A 377 -1.07 10.86 0.57
CA PHE A 377 -1.38 12.17 0.02
C PHE A 377 -2.25 12.04 -1.23
N MET A 378 -3.27 12.88 -1.32
CA MET A 378 -4.03 13.03 -2.54
C MET A 378 -3.26 13.88 -3.57
N PRO A 379 -3.58 13.77 -4.88
CA PRO A 379 -2.89 14.53 -5.93
C PRO A 379 -2.96 16.06 -5.78
N ASP A 380 -3.92 16.57 -5.03
CA ASP A 380 -4.03 18.01 -4.72
C ASP A 380 -2.92 18.52 -3.77
N GLY A 381 -2.15 17.61 -3.17
CA GLY A 381 -1.08 17.90 -2.20
C GLY A 381 -1.56 18.52 -0.89
N LYS A 382 -2.88 18.62 -0.68
CA LYS A 382 -3.49 19.27 0.51
C LYS A 382 -4.24 18.30 1.40
N HIS A 383 -4.73 17.21 0.86
CA HIS A 383 -5.51 16.24 1.60
C HIS A 383 -4.77 14.90 1.72
N ILE A 384 -5.06 14.21 2.79
CA ILE A 384 -4.63 12.85 3.08
C ILE A 384 -5.87 11.97 3.12
N MET A 385 -5.84 10.86 2.37
CA MET A 385 -6.86 9.84 2.42
C MET A 385 -6.36 8.65 3.22
N PHE A 386 -7.20 8.07 4.09
CA PHE A 386 -6.86 6.91 4.89
C PHE A 386 -8.08 6.01 5.11
N SER A 387 -7.86 4.78 5.57
CA SER A 387 -8.92 3.83 5.92
C SER A 387 -9.03 3.67 7.42
N SER A 388 -10.25 3.43 7.93
CA SER A 388 -10.47 3.11 9.33
C SER A 388 -11.75 2.29 9.52
N ASP A 389 -11.72 1.38 10.52
CA ASP A 389 -12.88 0.62 10.99
C ASP A 389 -13.41 1.13 12.34
N LYS A 390 -13.04 2.37 12.74
CA LYS A 390 -13.44 2.96 14.02
C LYS A 390 -14.97 3.04 14.22
N ASP A 391 -15.72 3.16 13.13
CA ASP A 391 -17.17 3.24 13.11
C ASP A 391 -17.86 1.88 12.93
N GLY A 392 -17.11 0.75 13.00
CA GLY A 392 -17.66 -0.61 12.98
C GLY A 392 -17.38 -1.38 11.70
N SER A 393 -17.16 -0.74 10.55
CA SER A 393 -16.67 -1.35 9.32
C SER A 393 -15.56 -0.53 8.69
N LEU A 394 -14.83 -1.12 7.73
CA LEU A 394 -13.74 -0.42 7.05
C LEU A 394 -14.30 0.66 6.12
N ASN A 395 -14.02 1.91 6.44
CA ASN A 395 -14.47 3.10 5.72
C ASN A 395 -13.31 3.91 5.17
N ILE A 396 -13.61 4.80 4.23
CA ILE A 396 -12.68 5.75 3.62
C ILE A 396 -12.86 7.12 4.27
N TYR A 397 -11.75 7.69 4.72
CA TYR A 397 -11.69 9.00 5.38
C TYR A 397 -10.73 9.93 4.66
N MET A 398 -10.93 11.22 4.86
CA MET A 398 -10.08 12.30 4.35
C MET A 398 -9.85 13.34 5.43
N VAL A 399 -8.66 13.94 5.45
CA VAL A 399 -8.28 15.04 6.34
C VAL A 399 -7.36 16.01 5.61
N GLU A 400 -7.44 17.30 5.94
CA GLU A 400 -6.51 18.31 5.42
C GLU A 400 -5.11 18.17 6.07
N ALA A 401 -4.06 18.21 5.25
CA ALA A 401 -2.66 18.16 5.68
C ALA A 401 -2.16 19.56 6.06
N ASP A 402 -2.60 20.08 7.19
CA ASP A 402 -2.25 21.43 7.68
C ASP A 402 -1.39 21.31 8.95
N LEU A 403 -0.11 21.67 8.86
CA LEU A 403 0.81 21.68 10.02
C LEU A 403 0.35 22.60 11.14
N ASN A 404 -0.35 23.71 10.84
CA ASN A 404 -0.83 24.62 11.85
C ASN A 404 -1.95 24.02 12.71
N LYS A 405 -2.55 22.95 12.24
CA LYS A 405 -3.59 22.17 12.94
C LYS A 405 -3.06 20.88 13.57
N THR A 406 -1.74 20.73 13.66
CA THR A 406 -1.13 19.53 14.27
C THR A 406 -0.65 19.81 15.69
N VAL A 407 -0.42 18.74 16.44
CA VAL A 407 0.27 18.76 17.75
C VAL A 407 1.61 18.07 17.61
N ARG A 408 2.69 18.74 18.01
CA ARG A 408 4.03 18.17 17.90
C ARG A 408 4.15 16.86 18.70
N SER A 409 4.58 15.82 18.04
CA SER A 409 4.97 14.56 18.66
C SER A 409 6.37 14.66 19.29
N ILE A 410 6.65 13.80 20.25
CA ILE A 410 7.97 13.68 20.87
C ILE A 410 8.91 12.87 19.97
#